data_891c2ce0a59eebabc6a9bde2200b0681
#
_entry.id   891c2ce0a59eebabc6a9bde2200b0681
#
_cell.length_a   1.000
_cell.length_b   1.000
_cell.length_c   1.000
_cell.angle_alpha   90.00
_cell.angle_beta   90.00
_cell.angle_gamma   90.00
#
_symmetry.space_group_name_H-M   'P 1'
#
loop_
_entity.id
_entity.type
_entity.pdbx_description
1 polymer ?
#
loop_
_entity_poly.entity_id
_entity_poly.type
_entity_poly.pdbx_seq_one_letter_code
_entity_poly.pdbx_strand_id
1 'polypeptide(L)'
;MQYYVYLLRIAVDRAPYEPHLPAHLRYLDALDAAGTLVLSGPFGDRSGGMVMIRTETAEAARAVAEGDPLVAEGVDTYELKEWRLTGGRLDRLRVG
;
A
#
# COMPACT_ATOMS: atom_id res chain seq x y z
N MET A 1 2.57 -17.67 4.59
CA MET A 1 2.16 -16.38 3.99
C MET A 1 3.25 -15.82 3.13
N GLN A 2 2.89 -15.18 2.06
CA GLN A 2 3.83 -14.46 1.20
C GLN A 2 3.72 -12.97 1.45
N TYR A 3 4.75 -12.25 1.05
CA TYR A 3 4.80 -10.80 1.11
C TYR A 3 4.63 -10.22 -0.28
N TYR A 4 3.84 -9.15 -0.34
CA TYR A 4 3.57 -8.44 -1.59
C TYR A 4 3.72 -6.95 -1.33
N VAL A 5 4.10 -6.22 -2.37
CA VAL A 5 4.04 -4.76 -2.33
C VAL A 5 3.10 -4.30 -3.43
N TYR A 6 2.27 -3.31 -3.15
CA TYR A 6 1.60 -2.61 -4.23
C TYR A 6 2.08 -1.17 -4.26
N LEU A 7 2.53 -0.80 -5.45
CA LEU A 7 3.06 0.54 -5.70
C LEU A 7 1.91 1.38 -6.25
N LEU A 8 1.69 2.50 -5.58
CA LEU A 8 0.63 3.44 -5.95
C LEU A 8 1.25 4.60 -6.71
N ARG A 9 0.68 4.92 -7.85
CA ARG A 9 1.06 6.11 -8.64
C ARG A 9 -0.14 7.02 -8.75
N ILE A 10 0.03 8.28 -8.36
CA ILE A 10 -1.01 9.29 -8.46
C ILE A 10 -1.29 9.56 -9.94
N ALA A 11 -2.55 9.41 -10.35
CA ALA A 11 -2.98 9.50 -11.74
C ALA A 11 -3.82 10.73 -12.03
N VAL A 12 -4.05 11.58 -11.03
CA VAL A 12 -4.90 12.76 -11.14
C VAL A 12 -4.22 13.96 -10.48
N ASP A 13 -4.77 15.16 -10.68
CA ASP A 13 -4.29 16.35 -10.01
C ASP A 13 -4.57 16.31 -8.50
N ARG A 14 -3.90 17.17 -7.75
CA ARG A 14 -3.96 17.21 -6.30
C ARG A 14 -5.38 17.42 -5.77
N ALA A 15 -6.12 18.33 -6.38
CA ALA A 15 -7.47 18.67 -5.90
C ALA A 15 -8.43 17.48 -5.91
N PRO A 16 -8.52 16.66 -6.97
CA PRO A 16 -9.34 15.44 -6.92
C PRO A 16 -8.71 14.31 -6.10
N TYR A 17 -7.43 14.36 -5.81
CA TYR A 17 -6.72 13.32 -5.06
C TYR A 17 -6.93 13.45 -3.55
N GLU A 18 -6.72 14.65 -2.99
CA GLU A 18 -6.72 14.87 -1.54
C GLU A 18 -7.96 14.39 -0.80
N PRO A 19 -9.18 14.52 -1.33
CA PRO A 19 -10.37 14.07 -0.60
C PRO A 19 -10.40 12.57 -0.31
N HIS A 20 -9.62 11.77 -1.03
CA HIS A 20 -9.58 10.31 -0.85
C HIS A 20 -8.54 9.85 0.17
N LEU A 21 -7.64 10.73 0.62
CA LEU A 21 -6.59 10.38 1.57
C LEU A 21 -7.13 9.89 2.92
N PRO A 22 -8.13 10.53 3.55
CA PRO A 22 -8.65 10.02 4.82
C PRO A 22 -9.18 8.60 4.74
N ALA A 23 -9.88 8.25 3.67
CA ALA A 23 -10.39 6.89 3.47
C ALA A 23 -9.24 5.89 3.27
N HIS A 24 -8.21 6.28 2.52
CA HIS A 24 -7.00 5.45 2.34
C HIS A 24 -6.33 5.17 3.68
N LEU A 25 -6.16 6.18 4.53
CA LEU A 25 -5.52 6.00 5.84
C LEU A 25 -6.34 5.10 6.75
N ARG A 26 -7.68 5.22 6.74
CA ARG A 26 -8.55 4.30 7.48
C ARG A 26 -8.44 2.88 6.97
N TYR A 27 -8.30 2.71 5.65
CA TYR A 27 -8.12 1.40 5.04
C TYR A 27 -6.83 0.75 5.53
N LEU A 28 -5.71 1.51 5.56
CA LEU A 28 -4.45 1.01 6.08
C LEU A 28 -4.53 0.66 7.57
N ASP A 29 -5.24 1.46 8.36
CA ASP A 29 -5.44 1.16 9.78
C ASP A 29 -6.19 -0.17 9.96
N ALA A 30 -7.19 -0.44 9.13
CA ALA A 30 -7.92 -1.70 9.16
C ALA A 30 -7.02 -2.89 8.76
N LEU A 31 -6.17 -2.71 7.77
CA LEU A 31 -5.19 -3.73 7.38
C LEU A 31 -4.19 -4.00 8.50
N ASP A 32 -3.78 -2.96 9.21
CA ASP A 32 -2.87 -3.09 10.35
C ASP A 32 -3.54 -3.87 11.48
N ALA A 33 -4.77 -3.52 11.83
CA ALA A 33 -5.52 -4.20 12.87
C ALA A 33 -5.75 -5.68 12.53
N ALA A 34 -5.88 -6.02 11.25
CA ALA A 34 -6.07 -7.38 10.78
C ALA A 34 -4.75 -8.17 10.70
N GLY A 35 -3.60 -7.53 10.90
CA GLY A 35 -2.29 -8.15 10.76
C GLY A 35 -1.82 -8.33 9.32
N THR A 36 -2.47 -7.67 8.38
CA THR A 36 -2.15 -7.76 6.95
C THR A 36 -1.08 -6.75 6.55
N LEU A 37 -1.13 -5.54 7.13
CA LEU A 37 -0.17 -4.48 6.82
C LEU A 37 1.18 -4.79 7.46
N VAL A 38 2.24 -4.67 6.66
CA VAL A 38 3.62 -4.77 7.17
C VAL A 38 4.23 -3.38 7.29
N LEU A 39 4.31 -2.65 6.19
CA LEU A 39 4.86 -1.29 6.12
C LEU A 39 4.13 -0.51 5.04
N SER A 40 4.08 0.80 5.19
CA SER A 40 3.51 1.67 4.16
C SER A 40 4.07 3.09 4.31
N GLY A 41 4.01 3.84 3.23
CA GLY A 41 4.37 5.25 3.26
C GLY A 41 4.37 5.87 1.88
N PRO A 42 4.27 7.20 1.82
CA PRO A 42 4.37 7.93 0.56
C PRO A 42 5.83 8.00 0.09
N PHE A 43 6.01 8.13 -1.22
CA PHE A 43 7.34 8.39 -1.77
C PHE A 43 7.73 9.86 -1.51
N GLY A 44 9.04 10.06 -1.30
CA GLY A 44 9.56 11.41 -1.02
C GLY A 44 9.38 12.40 -2.15
N ASP A 45 9.24 11.92 -3.39
CA ASP A 45 9.00 12.77 -4.57
C ASP A 45 7.51 13.09 -4.80
N ARG A 46 6.63 12.58 -3.93
CA ARG A 46 5.18 12.80 -3.98
C ARG A 46 4.49 12.20 -5.21
N SER A 47 5.13 11.24 -5.87
CA SER A 47 4.56 10.56 -7.05
C SER A 47 3.52 9.49 -6.70
N GLY A 48 3.50 9.07 -5.45
CA GLY A 48 2.65 7.99 -4.96
C GLY A 48 3.19 7.44 -3.67
N GLY A 49 3.05 6.14 -3.47
CA GLY A 49 3.54 5.48 -2.28
C GLY A 49 3.64 3.98 -2.47
N MET A 50 3.97 3.29 -1.40
CA MET A 50 4.09 1.84 -1.43
C MET A 50 3.49 1.25 -0.17
N VAL A 51 2.77 0.14 -0.33
CA VAL A 51 2.17 -0.61 0.76
C VAL A 51 2.69 -2.03 0.69
N MET A 52 3.29 -2.50 1.78
CA MET A 52 3.73 -3.88 1.90
C MET A 52 2.75 -4.64 2.77
N ILE A 53 2.25 -5.76 2.23
CA ILE A 53 1.26 -6.60 2.90
C ILE A 53 1.73 -8.05 2.92
N ARG A 54 1.11 -8.83 3.80
CA ARG A 54 1.29 -10.27 3.81
C ARG A 54 -0.05 -10.96 3.67
N THR A 55 -0.13 -11.93 2.75
CA THR A 55 -1.36 -12.68 2.47
C THR A 55 -1.04 -14.13 2.15
N GLU A 56 -2.06 -14.97 2.18
CA GLU A 56 -1.93 -16.40 1.87
C GLU A 56 -1.72 -16.63 0.36
N THR A 57 -2.32 -15.78 -0.48
CA THR A 57 -2.33 -15.97 -1.94
C THR A 57 -2.15 -14.65 -2.66
N ALA A 58 -1.75 -14.73 -3.93
CA ALA A 58 -1.66 -13.57 -4.80
C ALA A 58 -3.04 -12.94 -5.06
N GLU A 59 -4.08 -13.76 -5.15
CA GLU A 59 -5.45 -13.26 -5.33
C GLU A 59 -5.89 -12.41 -4.14
N ALA A 60 -5.56 -12.85 -2.93
CA ALA A 60 -5.86 -12.07 -1.73
C ALA A 60 -5.11 -10.75 -1.72
N ALA A 61 -3.84 -10.75 -2.15
CA ALA A 61 -3.04 -9.53 -2.23
C ALA A 61 -3.62 -8.56 -3.26
N ARG A 62 -4.05 -9.06 -4.41
CA ARG A 62 -4.69 -8.25 -5.45
C ARG A 62 -5.98 -7.63 -4.94
N ALA A 63 -6.79 -8.39 -4.22
CA ALA A 63 -8.03 -7.89 -3.64
C ALA A 63 -7.76 -6.75 -2.65
N VAL A 64 -6.70 -6.86 -1.85
CA VAL A 64 -6.29 -5.79 -0.92
C VAL A 64 -5.92 -4.53 -1.70
N ALA A 65 -5.09 -4.65 -2.73
CA ALA A 65 -4.66 -3.50 -3.53
C ALA A 65 -5.85 -2.81 -4.22
N GLU A 66 -6.75 -3.60 -4.81
CA GLU A 66 -7.92 -3.06 -5.53
C GLU A 66 -8.97 -2.51 -4.58
N GLY A 67 -8.98 -2.94 -3.33
CA GLY A 67 -9.88 -2.40 -2.30
C GLY A 67 -9.40 -1.11 -1.67
N ASP A 68 -8.14 -0.72 -1.89
CA ASP A 68 -7.65 0.56 -1.39
C ASP A 68 -8.44 1.69 -2.05
N PRO A 69 -9.02 2.62 -1.26
CA PRO A 69 -9.83 3.70 -1.83
C PRO A 69 -9.14 4.53 -2.91
N LEU A 70 -7.82 4.70 -2.84
CA LEU A 70 -7.09 5.43 -3.89
C LEU A 70 -7.17 4.70 -5.23
N VAL A 71 -7.17 3.38 -5.21
CA VAL A 71 -7.29 2.54 -6.41
C VAL A 71 -8.75 2.39 -6.81
N ALA A 72 -9.61 2.08 -5.85
CA ALA A 72 -11.03 1.84 -6.12
C ALA A 72 -11.72 3.06 -6.72
N GLU A 73 -11.32 4.26 -6.30
CA GLU A 73 -11.87 5.52 -6.82
C GLU A 73 -11.12 6.03 -8.07
N GLY A 74 -10.11 5.29 -8.53
CA GLY A 74 -9.41 5.61 -9.77
C GLY A 74 -8.49 6.81 -9.70
N VAL A 75 -8.13 7.29 -8.51
CA VAL A 75 -7.19 8.41 -8.38
C VAL A 75 -5.73 7.96 -8.40
N ASP A 76 -5.49 6.67 -8.12
CA ASP A 76 -4.19 6.04 -8.28
C ASP A 76 -4.29 4.85 -9.23
N THR A 77 -3.21 4.59 -9.96
CA THR A 77 -2.96 3.28 -10.56
C THR A 77 -2.09 2.48 -9.59
N TYR A 78 -2.05 1.16 -9.75
CA TYR A 78 -1.22 0.32 -8.90
C TYR A 78 -0.50 -0.75 -9.68
N GLU A 79 0.62 -1.20 -9.12
CA GLU A 79 1.36 -2.37 -9.59
C GLU A 79 1.59 -3.29 -8.40
N LEU A 80 1.24 -4.56 -8.53
CA LEU A 80 1.40 -5.56 -7.47
C LEU A 80 2.59 -6.45 -7.78
N LYS A 81 3.47 -6.65 -6.79
CA LYS A 81 4.62 -7.55 -6.92
C LYS A 81 4.74 -8.42 -5.67
N GLU A 82 5.01 -9.70 -5.86
CA GLU A 82 5.48 -10.53 -4.75
C GLU A 82 6.91 -10.14 -4.41
N TRP A 83 7.20 -9.96 -3.12
CA TRP A 83 8.54 -9.61 -2.67
C TRP A 83 9.07 -10.70 -1.76
N ARG A 84 10.05 -11.44 -2.24
CA ARG A 84 10.67 -12.54 -1.50
C ARG A 84 11.85 -11.98 -0.70
N LEU A 85 11.64 -11.81 0.60
CA LEU A 85 12.65 -11.22 1.47
C LEU A 85 13.78 -12.24 1.69
N THR A 86 15.02 -11.81 1.48
CA THR A 86 16.18 -12.69 1.59
C THR A 86 17.24 -12.20 2.54
N GLY A 87 17.18 -10.95 3.00
CA GLY A 87 18.20 -10.41 3.87
C GLY A 87 17.85 -9.07 4.45
N GLY A 88 18.71 -8.56 5.31
CA GLY A 88 18.56 -7.29 5.96
C GLY A 88 18.26 -7.40 7.45
N ARG A 89 18.04 -6.27 8.08
CA ARG A 89 17.85 -6.15 9.53
C ARG A 89 16.69 -5.20 9.83
N LEU A 90 15.68 -5.72 10.51
CA LEU A 90 14.52 -4.92 10.91
C LEU A 90 14.91 -3.83 11.94
N ASP A 91 15.93 -4.08 12.76
CA ASP A 91 16.36 -3.13 13.78
C ASP A 91 17.01 -1.86 13.21
N ARG A 92 17.25 -1.82 11.92
CA ARG A 92 17.73 -0.61 11.22
C ARG A 92 16.61 0.26 10.70
N LEU A 93 15.37 -0.22 10.82
CA LEU A 93 14.20 0.47 10.29
C LEU A 93 13.63 1.40 11.37
N ARG A 94 13.22 2.61 10.95
CA ARG A 94 12.51 3.57 11.82
C ARG A 94 11.27 4.03 11.09
N VAL A 95 10.15 4.05 11.82
CA VAL A 95 8.86 4.52 11.32
C VAL A 95 8.45 5.75 12.11
N GLY A 96 7.97 6.78 11.41
CA GLY A 96 7.48 7.97 12.09
C GLY A 96 7.89 9.30 11.50
#